data_5c458d084c40a7aaf0d93ce61545df9a
#
_entry.id   5c458d084c40a7aaf0d93ce61545df9a
#
_cell.length_a   1.000
_cell.length_b   1.000
_cell.length_c   1.000
_cell.angle_alpha   90.00
_cell.angle_beta   90.00
_cell.angle_gamma   90.00
#
_symmetry.space_group_name_H-M   'P 1'
#
loop_
_entity.id
_entity.type
_entity.pdbx_description
1 polymer ?
#
loop_
_entity_poly.entity_id
_entity_poly.type
_entity_poly.pdbx_seq_one_letter_code
_entity_poly.pdbx_strand_id
1 'polypeptide(L)'
;MSQPFRIFAAVELSTSVRDRIQQHIEQLRAAVPECHPSWSRVENIHLTVKFFGDVEESKIAQIANAASRAVMNFSSFQILINDTGAFPKPSQPRVLWIGVEDPTNQLLRLQSEFETECAREGFTKEERAFRPHLTIARIRKPEGARKLADVNNNLGFEVMDLQVNELVVFRSELSSKGSTYTALSCHKF
;
A
#
# COMPACT_ATOMS: atom_id res chain seq x y z
N MET A 1 21.22 20.99 8.26
CA MET A 1 20.06 20.12 8.60
C MET A 1 19.90 19.13 7.47
N SER A 2 19.98 17.83 7.74
CA SER A 2 19.75 16.78 6.71
C SER A 2 18.30 16.88 6.20
N GLN A 3 18.10 16.65 4.92
CA GLN A 3 16.74 16.61 4.36
C GLN A 3 15.98 15.43 5.00
N PRO A 4 14.70 15.65 5.39
CA PRO A 4 13.90 14.58 5.94
C PRO A 4 13.66 13.49 4.90
N PHE A 5 13.53 12.25 5.34
CA PHE A 5 13.22 11.10 4.50
C PHE A 5 11.73 10.79 4.55
N ARG A 6 11.14 10.54 3.42
CA ARG A 6 9.75 10.10 3.34
C ARG A 6 9.68 8.61 3.64
N ILE A 7 9.11 8.25 4.79
CA ILE A 7 9.12 6.89 5.33
C ILE A 7 7.71 6.30 5.38
N PHE A 8 7.62 5.02 5.09
CA PHE A 8 6.41 4.20 5.27
C PHE A 8 6.80 2.76 5.61
N ALA A 9 5.87 2.01 6.21
CA ALA A 9 6.00 0.58 6.43
C ALA A 9 4.93 -0.17 5.64
N ALA A 10 5.30 -1.30 5.05
CA ALA A 10 4.45 -2.04 4.15
C ALA A 10 4.75 -3.54 4.14
N VAL A 11 3.79 -4.32 3.65
CA VAL A 11 3.96 -5.70 3.22
C VAL A 11 4.22 -5.72 1.73
N GLU A 12 5.22 -6.48 1.31
CA GLU A 12 5.53 -6.68 -0.11
C GLU A 12 4.61 -7.71 -0.75
N LEU A 13 4.46 -7.60 -2.07
CA LEU A 13 3.64 -8.50 -2.87
C LEU A 13 4.52 -9.58 -3.51
N SER A 14 3.96 -10.79 -3.65
CA SER A 14 4.59 -11.85 -4.44
C SER A 14 4.64 -11.47 -5.93
N THR A 15 5.54 -12.09 -6.67
CA THR A 15 5.65 -11.91 -8.13
C THR A 15 4.34 -12.24 -8.83
N SER A 16 3.67 -13.34 -8.45
CA SER A 16 2.40 -13.75 -9.06
C SER A 16 1.28 -12.71 -8.88
N VAL A 17 1.18 -12.10 -7.69
CA VAL A 17 0.23 -11.01 -7.43
C VAL A 17 0.59 -9.78 -8.27
N ARG A 18 1.87 -9.43 -8.36
CA ARG A 18 2.33 -8.30 -9.19
C ARG A 18 2.01 -8.50 -10.67
N ASP A 19 2.25 -9.69 -11.21
CA ASP A 19 1.95 -10.03 -12.61
C ASP A 19 0.45 -9.91 -12.90
N ARG A 20 -0.39 -10.40 -11.98
CA ARG A 20 -1.85 -10.30 -12.13
C ARG A 20 -2.34 -8.84 -12.05
N ILE A 21 -1.74 -8.02 -11.18
CA ILE A 21 -2.03 -6.58 -11.11
C ILE A 21 -1.61 -5.88 -12.41
N GLN A 22 -0.47 -6.22 -12.99
CA GLN A 22 -0.02 -5.68 -14.28
C GLN A 22 -1.04 -5.96 -15.38
N GLN A 23 -1.51 -7.21 -15.50
CA GLN A 23 -2.55 -7.59 -16.45
C GLN A 23 -3.84 -6.79 -16.25
N HIS A 24 -4.28 -6.63 -15.00
CA HIS A 24 -5.46 -5.83 -14.66
C HIS A 24 -5.32 -4.36 -15.09
N ILE A 25 -4.16 -3.75 -14.82
CA ILE A 25 -3.85 -2.38 -15.26
C ILE A 25 -3.90 -2.27 -16.80
N GLU A 26 -3.35 -3.25 -17.51
CA GLU A 26 -3.37 -3.27 -18.98
C GLU A 26 -4.79 -3.38 -19.55
N GLN A 27 -5.64 -4.22 -18.95
CA GLN A 27 -7.06 -4.31 -19.30
C GLN A 27 -7.79 -2.98 -19.11
N LEU A 28 -7.55 -2.29 -17.99
CA LEU A 28 -8.13 -0.98 -17.71
C LEU A 28 -7.67 0.09 -18.71
N ARG A 29 -6.38 0.11 -19.06
CA ARG A 29 -5.82 1.01 -20.09
C ARG A 29 -6.46 0.79 -21.45
N ALA A 30 -6.64 -0.46 -21.84
CA ALA A 30 -7.26 -0.82 -23.11
C ALA A 30 -8.76 -0.44 -23.16
N ALA A 31 -9.47 -0.60 -22.03
CA ALA A 31 -10.91 -0.34 -21.97
C ALA A 31 -11.27 1.15 -21.93
N VAL A 32 -10.38 2.01 -21.40
CA VAL A 32 -10.64 3.47 -21.24
C VAL A 32 -9.39 4.27 -21.67
N PRO A 33 -9.03 4.23 -22.97
CA PRO A 33 -7.81 4.86 -23.47
C PRO A 33 -7.82 6.38 -23.36
N GLU A 34 -9.01 7.00 -23.29
CA GLU A 34 -9.18 8.44 -23.12
C GLU A 34 -8.87 8.94 -21.70
N CYS A 35 -8.80 8.06 -20.70
CA CYS A 35 -8.45 8.43 -19.34
C CYS A 35 -6.93 8.27 -19.12
N HIS A 36 -6.29 9.33 -18.62
CA HIS A 36 -4.84 9.37 -18.41
C HIS A 36 -4.49 9.54 -16.92
N PRO A 37 -4.74 8.53 -16.06
CA PRO A 37 -4.34 8.59 -14.67
C PRO A 37 -2.83 8.40 -14.52
N SER A 38 -2.29 8.75 -13.35
CA SER A 38 -0.96 8.34 -12.96
C SER A 38 -1.00 6.89 -12.48
N TRP A 39 -0.69 5.94 -13.37
CA TRP A 39 -0.61 4.52 -13.02
C TRP A 39 0.56 4.26 -12.06
N SER A 40 0.32 3.41 -11.06
CA SER A 40 1.39 2.91 -10.21
C SER A 40 2.28 1.97 -11.04
N ARG A 41 3.59 2.05 -10.84
CA ARG A 41 4.51 1.02 -11.34
C ARG A 41 4.30 -0.22 -10.49
N VAL A 42 4.18 -1.38 -11.11
CA VAL A 42 3.86 -2.62 -10.41
C VAL A 42 4.91 -2.97 -9.36
N GLU A 43 6.18 -2.67 -9.63
CA GLU A 43 7.29 -2.84 -8.68
C GLU A 43 7.10 -2.02 -7.40
N ASN A 44 6.39 -0.91 -7.49
CA ASN A 44 6.14 0.02 -6.39
C ASN A 44 4.78 -0.20 -5.70
N ILE A 45 3.99 -1.17 -6.17
CA ILE A 45 2.72 -1.49 -5.50
C ILE A 45 3.02 -2.34 -4.26
N HIS A 46 2.51 -1.93 -3.13
CA HIS A 46 2.68 -2.55 -1.83
C HIS A 46 1.45 -2.33 -0.98
N LEU A 47 1.28 -3.16 0.04
CA LEU A 47 0.23 -2.98 1.05
C LEU A 47 0.79 -2.11 2.18
N THR A 48 0.44 -0.83 2.16
CA THR A 48 0.89 0.11 3.21
C THR A 48 0.23 -0.21 4.54
N VAL A 49 1.03 -0.41 5.57
CA VAL A 49 0.60 -0.61 6.96
C VAL A 49 0.57 0.72 7.72
N LYS A 50 1.63 1.53 7.57
CA LYS A 50 1.70 2.88 8.16
C LYS A 50 2.51 3.82 7.28
N PHE A 51 2.03 5.04 7.14
CA PHE A 51 2.74 6.14 6.48
C PHE A 51 3.18 7.18 7.51
N PHE A 52 4.50 7.44 7.61
CA PHE A 52 5.05 8.40 8.56
C PHE A 52 5.20 9.80 7.97
N GLY A 53 5.24 9.93 6.65
CA GLY A 53 5.60 11.19 6.00
C GLY A 53 7.09 11.47 6.10
N ASP A 54 7.41 12.75 6.28
CA ASP A 54 8.79 13.22 6.36
C ASP A 54 9.35 13.01 7.77
N VAL A 55 10.42 12.21 7.88
CA VAL A 55 11.06 11.78 9.13
C VAL A 55 12.53 12.15 9.11
N GLU A 56 13.04 12.69 10.20
CA GLU A 56 14.47 12.93 10.38
C GLU A 56 15.26 11.62 10.40
N GLU A 57 16.44 11.61 9.80
CA GLU A 57 17.31 10.41 9.73
C GLU A 57 17.57 9.79 11.11
N SER A 58 17.77 10.63 12.13
CA SER A 58 17.98 10.24 13.53
C SER A 58 16.85 9.40 14.14
N LYS A 59 15.63 9.50 13.59
CA LYS A 59 14.44 8.79 14.06
C LYS A 59 14.16 7.47 13.33
N ILE A 60 14.90 7.15 12.26
CA ILE A 60 14.68 5.92 11.49
C ILE A 60 14.90 4.68 12.35
N ALA A 61 15.93 4.67 13.18
CA ALA A 61 16.21 3.56 14.09
C ALA A 61 15.05 3.29 15.07
N GLN A 62 14.33 4.32 15.52
CA GLN A 62 13.17 4.17 16.37
C GLN A 62 12.01 3.46 15.65
N ILE A 63 11.79 3.76 14.37
CA ILE A 63 10.78 3.07 13.54
C ILE A 63 11.15 1.59 13.37
N ALA A 64 12.41 1.29 13.08
CA ALA A 64 12.89 -0.10 12.96
C ALA A 64 12.72 -0.87 14.27
N ASN A 65 13.04 -0.26 15.42
CA ASN A 65 12.85 -0.87 16.73
C ASN A 65 11.36 -1.12 17.02
N ALA A 66 10.48 -0.16 16.70
CA ALA A 66 9.03 -0.32 16.84
C ALA A 66 8.52 -1.47 15.96
N ALA A 67 8.99 -1.57 14.71
CA ALA A 67 8.63 -2.66 13.80
C ALA A 67 9.10 -4.02 14.34
N SER A 68 10.33 -4.13 14.84
CA SER A 68 10.84 -5.36 15.46
C SER A 68 9.98 -5.82 16.64
N ARG A 69 9.56 -4.91 17.52
CA ARG A 69 8.70 -5.25 18.66
C ARG A 69 7.29 -5.63 18.22
N ALA A 70 6.74 -4.93 17.23
CA ALA A 70 5.40 -5.19 16.74
C ALA A 70 5.24 -6.60 16.16
N VAL A 71 6.28 -7.15 15.54
CA VAL A 71 6.23 -8.46 14.88
C VAL A 71 6.58 -9.64 15.79
N MET A 72 7.11 -9.41 16.99
CA MET A 72 7.65 -10.46 17.89
C MET A 72 6.68 -11.62 18.18
N ASN A 73 5.38 -11.34 18.21
CA ASN A 73 4.33 -12.31 18.55
C ASN A 73 3.49 -12.73 17.34
N PHE A 74 4.05 -12.57 16.15
CA PHE A 74 3.42 -13.00 14.91
C PHE A 74 4.12 -14.24 14.36
N SER A 75 3.37 -15.03 13.63
CA SER A 75 3.82 -16.03 12.67
C SER A 75 3.30 -15.62 11.32
N SER A 76 3.89 -16.13 10.25
CA SER A 76 3.39 -15.90 8.90
C SER A 76 1.90 -16.22 8.78
N PHE A 77 1.14 -15.35 8.13
CA PHE A 77 -0.29 -15.51 7.92
C PHE A 77 -0.68 -15.17 6.48
N GLN A 78 -1.87 -15.57 6.10
CA GLN A 78 -2.41 -15.40 4.76
C GLN A 78 -3.49 -14.34 4.73
N ILE A 79 -3.47 -13.51 3.70
CA ILE A 79 -4.53 -12.58 3.34
C ILE A 79 -4.97 -12.82 1.90
N LEU A 80 -6.13 -12.31 1.52
CA LEU A 80 -6.65 -12.42 0.16
C LEU A 80 -6.57 -11.06 -0.52
N ILE A 81 -6.08 -11.06 -1.75
CA ILE A 81 -6.16 -9.91 -2.65
C ILE A 81 -7.36 -10.14 -3.53
N ASN A 82 -8.37 -9.31 -3.41
CA ASN A 82 -9.63 -9.44 -4.12
C ASN A 82 -10.32 -8.09 -4.23
N ASP A 83 -11.44 -8.08 -4.98
CA ASP A 83 -12.29 -6.89 -5.12
C ASP A 83 -11.54 -5.68 -5.72
N THR A 84 -12.27 -4.66 -6.09
CA THR A 84 -11.75 -3.42 -6.68
C THR A 84 -12.62 -2.24 -6.28
N GLY A 85 -12.04 -1.04 -6.34
CA GLY A 85 -12.83 0.14 -6.04
C GLY A 85 -12.11 1.44 -6.27
N ALA A 86 -12.72 2.52 -5.74
CA ALA A 86 -12.18 3.86 -5.87
C ALA A 86 -12.42 4.70 -4.62
N PHE A 87 -11.43 5.51 -4.26
CA PHE A 87 -11.58 6.55 -3.23
C PHE A 87 -11.71 7.94 -3.86
N PRO A 88 -12.48 8.86 -3.22
CA PRO A 88 -13.36 8.65 -2.06
C PRO A 88 -14.62 7.85 -2.41
N LYS A 89 -15.05 7.82 -3.66
CA LYS A 89 -16.19 7.07 -4.18
C LYS A 89 -16.11 6.91 -5.70
N PRO A 90 -16.74 5.87 -6.30
CA PRO A 90 -16.69 5.62 -7.73
C PRO A 90 -17.21 6.77 -8.61
N SER A 91 -18.18 7.55 -8.12
CA SER A 91 -18.72 8.70 -8.87
C SER A 91 -17.76 9.90 -8.97
N GLN A 92 -16.76 9.97 -8.08
CA GLN A 92 -15.71 11.00 -8.04
C GLN A 92 -14.35 10.38 -7.68
N PRO A 93 -13.82 9.48 -8.51
CA PRO A 93 -12.64 8.73 -8.16
C PRO A 93 -11.39 9.61 -8.21
N ARG A 94 -10.52 9.43 -7.20
CA ARG A 94 -9.18 10.04 -7.13
C ARG A 94 -8.10 8.97 -7.03
N VAL A 95 -8.45 7.80 -6.52
CA VAL A 95 -7.56 6.66 -6.41
C VAL A 95 -8.33 5.42 -6.84
N LEU A 96 -7.76 4.62 -7.73
CA LEU A 96 -8.22 3.26 -7.98
C LEU A 96 -7.39 2.29 -7.17
N TRP A 97 -8.05 1.28 -6.64
CA TRP A 97 -7.40 0.29 -5.79
C TRP A 97 -7.93 -1.12 -6.06
N ILE A 98 -7.11 -2.10 -5.69
CA ILE A 98 -7.49 -3.49 -5.50
C ILE A 98 -7.55 -3.74 -4.00
N GLY A 99 -8.58 -4.44 -3.54
CA GLY A 99 -8.86 -4.67 -2.13
C GLY A 99 -8.01 -5.76 -1.51
N VAL A 100 -8.03 -5.79 -0.20
CA VAL A 100 -7.37 -6.79 0.64
C VAL A 100 -8.37 -7.23 1.69
N GLU A 101 -8.61 -8.53 1.75
CA GLU A 101 -9.42 -9.18 2.78
C GLU A 101 -8.51 -9.90 3.78
N ASP A 102 -8.81 -9.73 5.05
CA ASP A 102 -8.06 -10.31 6.18
C ASP A 102 -9.00 -11.21 7.01
N PRO A 103 -9.25 -12.45 6.56
CA PRO A 103 -10.22 -13.33 7.20
C PRO A 103 -9.88 -13.67 8.66
N THR A 104 -8.60 -13.58 9.00
CA THR A 104 -8.09 -13.92 10.34
C THR A 104 -7.87 -12.72 11.24
N ASN A 105 -8.08 -11.50 10.75
CA ASN A 105 -7.77 -10.22 11.40
C ASN A 105 -6.29 -10.06 11.83
N GLN A 106 -5.37 -10.85 11.26
CA GLN A 106 -3.95 -10.79 11.61
C GLN A 106 -3.29 -9.52 11.05
N LEU A 107 -3.68 -9.07 9.86
CA LEU A 107 -3.19 -7.84 9.26
C LEU A 107 -3.65 -6.60 10.08
N LEU A 108 -4.92 -6.60 10.48
CA LEU A 108 -5.46 -5.53 11.34
C LEU A 108 -4.76 -5.50 12.69
N ARG A 109 -4.51 -6.68 13.27
CA ARG A 109 -3.75 -6.82 14.52
C ARG A 109 -2.32 -6.32 14.35
N LEU A 110 -1.61 -6.71 13.28
CA LEU A 110 -0.26 -6.23 12.97
C LEU A 110 -0.20 -4.71 12.88
N GLN A 111 -1.14 -4.10 12.16
CA GLN A 111 -1.22 -2.64 12.02
C GLN A 111 -1.45 -1.97 13.38
N SER A 112 -2.35 -2.50 14.21
CA SER A 112 -2.65 -1.95 15.54
C SER A 112 -1.47 -2.06 16.51
N GLU A 113 -0.77 -3.20 16.53
CA GLU A 113 0.45 -3.39 17.33
C GLU A 113 1.56 -2.44 16.88
N PHE A 114 1.75 -2.31 15.57
CA PHE A 114 2.76 -1.41 15.01
C PHE A 114 2.45 0.06 15.33
N GLU A 115 1.18 0.49 15.24
CA GLU A 115 0.76 1.84 15.68
C GLU A 115 1.06 2.09 17.15
N THR A 116 0.85 1.06 18.00
CA THR A 116 1.11 1.15 19.43
C THR A 116 2.61 1.28 19.72
N GLU A 117 3.44 0.45 19.05
CA GLU A 117 4.89 0.53 19.20
C GLU A 117 5.47 1.84 18.66
N CYS A 118 4.95 2.33 17.53
CA CYS A 118 5.33 3.63 16.99
C CYS A 118 4.97 4.80 17.96
N ALA A 119 3.80 4.73 18.60
CA ALA A 119 3.40 5.74 19.57
C ALA A 119 4.31 5.77 20.81
N ARG A 120 4.83 4.62 21.26
CA ARG A 120 5.85 4.55 22.33
C ARG A 120 7.15 5.26 21.96
N GLU A 121 7.49 5.26 20.67
CA GLU A 121 8.65 6.02 20.14
C GLU A 121 8.34 7.49 19.82
N GLY A 122 7.13 7.96 20.14
CA GLY A 122 6.73 9.36 19.96
C GLY A 122 6.16 9.70 18.55
N PHE A 123 5.85 8.70 17.73
CA PHE A 123 5.17 8.94 16.46
C PHE A 123 3.66 9.03 16.65
N THR A 124 3.03 9.94 15.92
CA THR A 124 1.56 10.12 15.96
C THR A 124 0.84 8.88 15.44
N LYS A 125 -0.20 8.46 16.15
CA LYS A 125 -1.11 7.40 15.66
C LYS A 125 -1.95 7.90 14.50
N GLU A 126 -2.26 7.00 13.55
CA GLU A 126 -3.24 7.28 12.51
C GLU A 126 -4.65 7.19 13.12
N GLU A 127 -5.44 8.25 12.99
CA GLU A 127 -6.80 8.31 13.55
C GLU A 127 -7.85 7.69 12.61
N ARG A 128 -7.53 7.60 11.32
CA ARG A 128 -8.44 7.02 10.33
C ARG A 128 -8.45 5.49 10.44
N ALA A 129 -9.63 4.90 10.27
CA ALA A 129 -9.75 3.46 10.21
C ALA A 129 -8.81 2.87 9.14
N PHE A 130 -8.08 1.84 9.49
CA PHE A 130 -7.24 1.09 8.56
C PHE A 130 -8.11 0.42 7.50
N ARG A 131 -7.86 0.74 6.23
CA ARG A 131 -8.53 0.16 5.07
C ARG A 131 -7.46 -0.39 4.14
N PRO A 132 -7.07 -1.67 4.29
CA PRO A 132 -6.01 -2.25 3.50
C PRO A 132 -6.39 -2.29 2.02
N HIS A 133 -5.50 -1.79 1.16
CA HIS A 133 -5.71 -1.73 -0.28
C HIS A 133 -4.40 -1.55 -1.04
N LEU A 134 -4.40 -1.95 -2.30
CA LEU A 134 -3.30 -1.77 -3.24
C LEU A 134 -3.65 -0.64 -4.22
N THR A 135 -2.97 0.49 -4.13
CA THR A 135 -3.19 1.62 -5.05
C THR A 135 -2.63 1.31 -6.42
N ILE A 136 -3.49 1.21 -7.44
CA ILE A 136 -3.09 0.95 -8.83
C ILE A 136 -3.03 2.20 -9.71
N ALA A 137 -3.80 3.25 -9.38
CA ALA A 137 -3.76 4.51 -10.13
C ALA A 137 -4.20 5.70 -9.28
N ARG A 138 -3.68 6.88 -9.61
CA ARG A 138 -4.13 8.18 -9.07
C ARG A 138 -4.68 9.05 -10.19
N ILE A 139 -5.91 9.53 -10.02
CA ILE A 139 -6.65 10.30 -11.01
C ILE A 139 -6.62 11.76 -10.61
N ARG A 140 -6.03 12.60 -11.46
CA ARG A 140 -5.94 14.05 -11.24
C ARG A 140 -6.97 14.83 -12.05
N LYS A 141 -7.34 14.32 -13.22
CA LYS A 141 -8.29 14.94 -14.15
C LYS A 141 -9.58 14.17 -14.19
N PRO A 142 -10.76 14.82 -14.35
CA PRO A 142 -12.06 14.16 -14.32
C PRO A 142 -12.41 13.40 -15.61
N GLU A 143 -11.72 13.70 -16.74
CA GLU A 143 -12.03 13.12 -18.04
C GLU A 143 -11.87 11.59 -18.02
N GLY A 144 -12.92 10.85 -18.33
CA GLY A 144 -12.96 9.39 -18.31
C GLY A 144 -12.87 8.75 -16.92
N ALA A 145 -12.66 9.54 -15.86
CA ALA A 145 -12.39 9.03 -14.52
C ALA A 145 -13.50 8.12 -13.97
N ARG A 146 -14.77 8.54 -14.12
CA ARG A 146 -15.93 7.74 -13.68
C ARG A 146 -16.03 6.44 -14.48
N LYS A 147 -15.92 6.52 -15.81
CA LYS A 147 -15.93 5.34 -16.67
C LYS A 147 -14.83 4.35 -16.29
N LEU A 148 -13.63 4.86 -16.00
CA LEU A 148 -12.52 4.01 -15.57
C LEU A 148 -12.80 3.33 -14.22
N ALA A 149 -13.42 4.03 -13.26
CA ALA A 149 -13.82 3.44 -11.98
C ALA A 149 -14.93 2.39 -12.15
N ASP A 150 -15.92 2.65 -13.02
CA ASP A 150 -17.00 1.72 -13.33
C ASP A 150 -16.44 0.45 -14.01
N VAL A 151 -15.50 0.61 -14.96
CA VAL A 151 -14.81 -0.54 -15.60
C VAL A 151 -13.99 -1.33 -14.60
N ASN A 152 -13.24 -0.65 -13.71
CA ASN A 152 -12.47 -1.30 -12.65
C ASN A 152 -13.37 -2.16 -11.76
N ASN A 153 -14.51 -1.60 -11.33
CA ASN A 153 -15.48 -2.31 -10.49
C ASN A 153 -16.13 -3.50 -11.20
N ASN A 154 -16.49 -3.34 -12.48
CA ASN A 154 -17.16 -4.40 -13.25
C ASN A 154 -16.20 -5.52 -13.65
N LEU A 155 -14.94 -5.20 -13.90
CA LEU A 155 -13.90 -6.19 -14.21
C LEU A 155 -13.59 -7.05 -12.98
N GLY A 156 -13.67 -6.47 -11.77
CA GLY A 156 -13.30 -7.13 -10.54
C GLY A 156 -11.82 -7.51 -10.50
N PHE A 157 -11.44 -8.27 -9.50
CA PHE A 157 -10.09 -8.85 -9.39
C PHE A 157 -10.22 -10.30 -8.92
N GLU A 158 -9.60 -11.22 -9.64
CA GLU A 158 -9.57 -12.63 -9.26
C GLU A 158 -8.90 -12.79 -7.89
N VAL A 159 -9.54 -13.58 -7.03
CA VAL A 159 -9.03 -13.81 -5.67
C VAL A 159 -7.66 -14.46 -5.71
N MET A 160 -6.69 -13.86 -5.05
CA MET A 160 -5.34 -14.40 -4.92
C MET A 160 -4.89 -14.41 -3.48
N ASP A 161 -4.22 -15.48 -3.10
CA ASP A 161 -3.58 -15.60 -1.79
C ASP A 161 -2.29 -14.78 -1.74
N LEU A 162 -2.07 -14.08 -0.65
CA LEU A 162 -0.80 -13.44 -0.32
C LEU A 162 -0.34 -13.87 1.06
N GLN A 163 0.81 -14.54 1.12
CA GLN A 163 1.48 -14.88 2.37
C GLN A 163 2.21 -13.65 2.91
N VAL A 164 1.90 -13.27 4.13
CA VAL A 164 2.55 -12.17 4.86
C VAL A 164 3.60 -12.77 5.79
N ASN A 165 4.88 -12.52 5.50
CA ASN A 165 6.00 -13.10 6.21
C ASN A 165 6.86 -12.07 6.93
N GLU A 166 6.69 -10.79 6.58
CA GLU A 166 7.52 -9.71 7.11
C GLU A 166 6.84 -8.36 6.99
N LEU A 167 7.26 -7.44 7.83
CA LEU A 167 6.98 -6.02 7.73
C LEU A 167 8.26 -5.29 7.30
N VAL A 168 8.17 -4.49 6.25
CA VAL A 168 9.33 -3.77 5.70
C VAL A 168 9.16 -2.27 5.88
N VAL A 169 10.19 -1.60 6.36
CA VAL A 169 10.25 -0.13 6.45
C VAL A 169 10.98 0.39 5.22
N PHE A 170 10.34 1.31 4.50
CA PHE A 170 10.83 1.88 3.25
C PHE A 170 11.09 3.37 3.35
N ARG A 171 12.13 3.81 2.64
CA ARG A 171 12.33 5.18 2.23
C ARG A 171 11.77 5.38 0.83
N SER A 172 11.01 6.45 0.64
CA SER A 172 10.49 6.88 -0.66
C SER A 172 11.24 8.11 -1.14
N GLU A 173 11.79 8.05 -2.33
CA GLU A 173 12.42 9.17 -3.03
C GLU A 173 11.60 9.53 -4.26
N LEU A 174 11.18 10.79 -4.35
CA LEU A 174 10.43 11.30 -5.48
C LEU A 174 11.40 11.87 -6.52
N SER A 175 11.27 11.44 -7.76
CA SER A 175 12.00 12.00 -8.89
C SER A 175 11.05 12.35 -10.03
N SER A 176 11.55 13.05 -11.06
CA SER A 176 10.81 13.30 -12.30
C SER A 176 10.39 12.02 -13.02
N LYS A 177 11.07 10.90 -12.75
CA LYS A 177 10.79 9.57 -13.31
C LYS A 177 9.83 8.74 -12.46
N GLY A 178 9.34 9.28 -11.34
CA GLY A 178 8.46 8.61 -10.38
C GLY A 178 9.10 8.36 -9.02
N SER A 179 8.43 7.57 -8.19
CA SER A 179 8.93 7.18 -6.88
C SER A 179 9.87 5.98 -6.97
N THR A 180 10.95 6.01 -6.21
CA THR A 180 11.84 4.88 -5.94
C THR A 180 11.74 4.54 -4.45
N TYR A 181 11.66 3.25 -4.13
CA TYR A 181 11.57 2.77 -2.76
C TYR A 181 12.81 1.96 -2.41
N THR A 182 13.41 2.27 -1.27
CA THR A 182 14.56 1.58 -0.73
C THR A 182 14.18 0.97 0.62
N ALA A 183 14.32 -0.34 0.76
CA ALA A 183 14.11 -1.02 2.04
C ALA A 183 15.21 -0.59 3.02
N LEU A 184 14.81 -0.08 4.19
CA LEU A 184 15.70 0.32 5.27
C LEU A 184 15.86 -0.79 6.31
N SER A 185 14.78 -1.51 6.60
CA SER A 185 14.80 -2.67 7.49
C SER A 185 13.68 -3.65 7.15
N CYS A 186 13.93 -4.95 7.35
CA CYS A 186 12.98 -6.04 7.15
C CYS A 186 12.81 -6.79 8.48
N HIS A 187 11.56 -7.02 8.89
CA HIS A 187 11.20 -7.63 10.16
C HIS A 187 10.34 -8.85 9.91
N LYS A 188 10.96 -10.03 9.96
CA LYS A 188 10.31 -11.33 9.74
C LYS A 188 9.58 -11.81 11.00
N PHE A 189 8.53 -12.60 10.82
CA PHE A 189 7.74 -13.26 11.85
C PHE A 189 7.67 -14.77 11.67
#